data_fcd1fcea77e411275e3ad7a6ede5969a
#
_entry.id   fcd1fcea77e411275e3ad7a6ede5969a
#
_cell.length_a   1.000
_cell.length_b   1.000
_cell.length_c   1.000
_cell.angle_alpha   90.00
_cell.angle_beta   90.00
_cell.angle_gamma   90.00
#
_symmetry.space_group_name_H-M   'P 1'
#
loop_
_entity.id
_entity.type
_entity.pdbx_description
1 polymer ?
#
loop_
_entity_poly.entity_id
_entity_poly.type
_entity_poly.pdbx_seq_one_letter_code
_entity_poly.pdbx_strand_id
1 'polypeptide(L)'
;MNPIQSQLITIVLIIGVFYFLLIRPQKKAQEDHKKMLASLKKNDEVVTSGGIHGTIANVKETTVTLKVDDNVKIEVQKSSIGSVRRKASE
;
A
#
# COMPACT_ATOMS: atom_id res chain seq x y z
N MET A 1 25.71 -27.68 27.56
CA MET A 1 25.91 -26.63 26.55
C MET A 1 26.84 -25.58 27.10
N ASN A 2 27.75 -25.12 26.22
CA ASN A 2 28.69 -24.05 26.51
C ASN A 2 27.90 -22.73 26.65
N PRO A 3 28.29 -21.80 27.54
CA PRO A 3 27.58 -20.49 27.65
C PRO A 3 27.49 -19.70 26.35
N ILE A 4 28.50 -19.82 25.49
CA ILE A 4 28.50 -19.13 24.19
C ILE A 4 27.44 -19.71 23.28
N GLN A 5 27.26 -21.02 23.24
CA GLN A 5 26.22 -21.67 22.45
C GLN A 5 24.82 -21.26 22.91
N SER A 6 24.60 -21.19 24.22
CA SER A 6 23.32 -20.77 24.78
C SER A 6 22.99 -19.32 24.38
N GLN A 7 23.98 -18.44 24.43
CA GLN A 7 23.80 -17.03 24.02
C GLN A 7 23.48 -16.90 22.53
N LEU A 8 24.16 -17.68 21.69
CA LEU A 8 23.90 -17.65 20.24
C LEU A 8 22.49 -18.14 19.92
N ILE A 9 22.04 -19.19 20.55
CA ILE A 9 20.68 -19.71 20.37
C ILE A 9 19.66 -18.67 20.79
N THR A 10 19.87 -18.01 21.92
CA THR A 10 18.96 -16.94 22.41
C THR A 10 18.88 -15.78 21.43
N ILE A 11 20.02 -15.33 20.90
CA ILE A 11 20.07 -14.24 19.94
C ILE A 11 19.32 -14.61 18.66
N VAL A 12 19.52 -15.81 18.13
CA VAL A 12 18.84 -16.29 16.93
C VAL A 12 17.33 -16.35 17.14
N LEU A 13 16.89 -16.82 18.31
CA LEU A 13 15.46 -16.87 18.63
C LEU A 13 14.84 -15.48 18.71
N ILE A 14 15.52 -14.52 19.33
CA ILE A 14 15.06 -13.15 19.43
C ILE A 14 14.93 -12.51 18.04
N ILE A 15 15.95 -12.67 17.21
CA ILE A 15 15.93 -12.15 15.83
C ILE A 15 14.78 -12.77 15.04
N GLY A 16 14.59 -14.09 15.16
CA GLY A 16 13.51 -14.79 14.47
C GLY A 16 12.12 -14.30 14.88
N VAL A 17 11.92 -14.08 16.19
CA VAL A 17 10.65 -13.57 16.71
C VAL A 17 10.39 -12.15 16.20
N PHE A 18 11.38 -11.26 16.28
CA PHE A 18 11.23 -9.89 15.78
C PHE A 18 10.98 -9.86 14.27
N TYR A 19 11.69 -10.68 13.52
CA TYR A 19 11.46 -10.80 12.08
C TYR A 19 10.00 -11.20 11.79
N PHE A 20 9.53 -12.23 12.46
CA PHE A 20 8.18 -12.75 12.23
C PHE A 20 7.10 -11.75 12.62
N LEU A 21 7.30 -11.02 13.73
CA LEU A 21 6.27 -10.11 14.27
C LEU A 21 6.27 -8.72 13.62
N LEU A 22 7.43 -8.23 13.17
CA LEU A 22 7.58 -6.85 12.71
C LEU A 22 7.75 -6.74 11.20
N ILE A 23 8.59 -7.58 10.61
CA ILE A 23 8.96 -7.44 9.20
C ILE A 23 7.94 -8.10 8.28
N ARG A 24 7.47 -9.27 8.63
CA ARG A 24 6.51 -10.02 7.81
C ARG A 24 5.18 -9.29 7.62
N PRO A 25 4.53 -8.73 8.68
CA PRO A 25 3.31 -7.96 8.49
C PRO A 25 3.49 -6.72 7.62
N GLN A 26 4.65 -6.04 7.72
CA GLN A 26 4.94 -4.87 6.90
C GLN A 26 5.03 -5.22 5.42
N LYS A 27 5.68 -6.32 5.08
CA LYS A 27 5.78 -6.79 3.69
C LYS A 27 4.41 -7.12 3.12
N LYS A 28 3.56 -7.77 3.91
CA LYS A 28 2.20 -8.11 3.49
C LYS A 28 1.39 -6.85 3.19
N ALA A 29 1.47 -5.82 4.03
CA ALA A 29 0.77 -4.56 3.83
C ALA A 29 1.24 -3.87 2.56
N GLN A 30 2.54 -3.88 2.25
CA GLN A 30 3.08 -3.33 1.02
C GLN A 30 2.61 -4.09 -0.21
N GLU A 31 2.56 -5.41 -0.16
CA GLU A 31 2.06 -6.23 -1.26
C GLU A 31 0.58 -5.99 -1.52
N ASP A 32 -0.23 -5.88 -0.46
CA ASP A 32 -1.65 -5.58 -0.58
C ASP A 32 -1.87 -4.20 -1.21
N HIS A 33 -1.07 -3.21 -0.84
CA HIS A 33 -1.11 -1.87 -1.42
C HIS A 33 -0.75 -1.90 -2.91
N LYS A 34 0.29 -2.64 -3.28
CA LYS A 34 0.66 -2.81 -4.70
C LYS A 34 -0.44 -3.49 -5.50
N LYS A 35 -1.08 -4.51 -4.94
CA LYS A 35 -2.21 -5.18 -5.58
C LYS A 35 -3.38 -4.23 -5.78
N MET A 36 -3.69 -3.42 -4.78
CA MET A 36 -4.72 -2.39 -4.87
C MET A 36 -4.41 -1.42 -6.01
N LEU A 37 -3.17 -0.91 -6.08
CA LEU A 37 -2.76 0.02 -7.12
C LEU A 37 -2.87 -0.60 -8.52
N ALA A 38 -2.53 -1.88 -8.65
CA ALA A 38 -2.61 -2.58 -9.92
C ALA A 38 -4.05 -2.82 -10.38
N SER A 39 -5.01 -2.83 -9.45
CA SER A 39 -6.42 -3.06 -9.73
C SER A 39 -7.21 -1.77 -10.01
N LEU A 40 -6.56 -0.60 -9.94
CA LEU A 40 -7.24 0.67 -10.18
C LEU A 40 -7.76 0.77 -11.61
N LYS A 41 -8.99 1.22 -11.75
CA LYS A 41 -9.64 1.35 -13.05
C LYS A 41 -10.35 2.70 -13.15
N LYS A 42 -10.65 3.12 -14.37
CA LYS A 42 -11.45 4.32 -14.64
C LYS A 42 -12.79 4.22 -13.89
N ASN A 43 -13.20 5.35 -13.33
CA ASN A 43 -14.44 5.52 -12.55
C ASN A 43 -14.40 4.97 -11.12
N ASP A 44 -13.26 4.42 -10.66
CA ASP A 44 -13.10 4.06 -9.25
C ASP A 44 -13.02 5.34 -8.40
N GLU A 45 -13.71 5.35 -7.26
CA GLU A 45 -13.56 6.43 -6.29
C GLU A 45 -12.43 6.09 -5.33
N VAL A 46 -11.49 7.00 -5.19
CA VAL A 46 -10.28 6.77 -4.38
C VAL A 46 -10.00 7.95 -3.46
N VAL A 47 -9.18 7.69 -2.44
CA VAL A 47 -8.69 8.70 -1.51
C VAL A 47 -7.17 8.63 -1.52
N THR A 48 -6.52 9.76 -1.73
CA THR A 48 -5.05 9.83 -1.67
C THR A 48 -4.56 9.78 -0.23
N SER A 49 -3.28 9.51 -0.05
CA SER A 49 -2.66 9.52 1.28
C SER A 49 -2.74 10.88 1.97
N GLY A 50 -2.88 11.97 1.20
CA GLY A 50 -3.09 13.31 1.73
C GLY A 50 -4.53 13.66 2.05
N GLY A 51 -5.47 12.75 1.80
CA GLY A 51 -6.90 12.98 2.10
C GLY A 51 -7.71 13.55 0.95
N ILE A 52 -7.18 13.60 -0.26
CA ILE A 52 -7.91 14.09 -1.42
C ILE A 52 -8.83 12.98 -1.95
N HIS A 53 -10.11 13.26 -2.03
CA HIS A 53 -11.11 12.36 -2.61
C HIS A 53 -11.31 12.69 -4.09
N GLY A 54 -11.36 11.68 -4.92
CA GLY A 54 -11.60 11.88 -6.34
C GLY A 54 -12.01 10.58 -7.03
N THR A 55 -12.45 10.73 -8.28
CA THR A 55 -12.81 9.61 -9.14
C THR A 55 -11.75 9.46 -10.23
N ILE A 56 -11.31 8.26 -10.50
CA ILE A 56 -10.27 8.03 -11.51
C ILE A 56 -10.86 8.32 -12.90
N ALA A 57 -10.29 9.31 -13.58
CA ALA A 57 -10.63 9.63 -14.95
C ALA A 57 -9.76 8.89 -15.95
N ASN A 58 -8.50 8.65 -15.62
CA ASN A 58 -7.55 7.92 -16.45
C ASN A 58 -6.46 7.30 -15.59
N VAL A 59 -5.95 6.16 -16.02
CA VAL A 59 -4.85 5.46 -15.37
C VAL A 59 -3.69 5.40 -16.34
N LYS A 60 -2.57 5.97 -15.94
CA LYS A 60 -1.31 5.88 -16.68
C LYS A 60 -0.36 4.91 -15.98
N GLU A 61 0.84 4.75 -16.51
CA GLU A 61 1.81 3.81 -15.98
C GLU A 61 2.23 4.12 -14.54
N THR A 62 2.56 5.38 -14.26
CA THR A 62 3.06 5.82 -12.95
C THR A 62 2.14 6.82 -12.26
N THR A 63 1.16 7.37 -12.96
CA THR A 63 0.25 8.39 -12.47
C THR A 63 -1.19 8.03 -12.76
N VAL A 64 -2.10 8.69 -12.06
CA VAL A 64 -3.53 8.61 -12.33
C VAL A 64 -4.10 10.02 -12.40
N THR A 65 -5.10 10.22 -13.25
CA THR A 65 -5.83 11.48 -13.33
C THR A 65 -7.09 11.32 -12.48
N LEU A 66 -7.24 12.20 -11.48
CA LEU A 66 -8.41 12.20 -10.60
C LEU A 66 -9.32 13.36 -10.95
N LYS A 67 -10.60 13.07 -11.11
CA LYS A 67 -11.64 14.09 -11.23
C LYS A 67 -12.10 14.44 -9.82
N VAL A 68 -11.77 15.63 -9.35
CA VAL A 68 -12.11 16.10 -8.01
C VAL A 68 -13.36 16.99 -8.00
N ASP A 69 -13.75 17.52 -9.15
CA ASP A 69 -14.98 18.25 -9.36
C ASP A 69 -15.36 18.12 -10.84
N ASP A 70 -16.53 18.61 -11.24
CA ASP A 70 -17.07 18.41 -12.59
C ASP A 70 -16.11 18.83 -13.70
N ASN A 71 -15.39 19.92 -13.50
CA ASN A 71 -14.45 20.45 -14.49
C ASN A 71 -13.01 20.49 -14.00
N VAL A 72 -12.70 19.84 -12.87
CA VAL A 72 -11.38 19.89 -12.28
C VAL A 72 -10.79 18.48 -12.21
N LYS A 73 -9.67 18.31 -12.89
CA LYS A 73 -8.91 17.07 -12.88
C LYS A 73 -7.48 17.36 -12.41
N ILE A 74 -6.95 16.49 -11.57
CA ILE A 74 -5.56 16.59 -11.13
C ILE A 74 -4.85 15.29 -11.44
N GLU A 75 -3.56 15.41 -11.69
CA GLU A 75 -2.71 14.23 -11.90
C GLU A 75 -1.92 13.97 -10.61
N VAL A 76 -2.02 12.76 -10.09
CA VAL A 76 -1.32 12.34 -8.88
C VAL A 76 -0.50 11.10 -9.16
N GLN A 77 0.55 10.91 -8.39
CA GLN A 77 1.33 9.68 -8.48
C GLN A 77 0.45 8.49 -8.07
N LYS A 78 0.57 7.40 -8.80
CA LYS A 78 -0.19 6.19 -8.52
C LYS A 78 0.07 5.68 -7.10
N SER A 79 1.31 5.79 -6.63
CA SER A 79 1.68 5.41 -5.26
C SER A 79 1.07 6.30 -4.17
N SER A 80 0.54 7.48 -4.52
CA SER A 80 -0.12 8.37 -3.58
C SER A 80 -1.58 8.00 -3.30
N ILE A 81 -2.14 7.05 -4.03
CA ILE A 81 -3.48 6.54 -3.75
C ILE A 81 -3.41 5.72 -2.46
N GLY A 82 -4.11 6.17 -1.43
CA GLY A 82 -4.11 5.50 -0.14
C GLY A 82 -5.11 4.37 -0.04
N SER A 83 -6.31 4.57 -0.59
CA SER A 83 -7.36 3.55 -0.54
C SER A 83 -8.37 3.74 -1.66
N VAL A 84 -9.07 2.68 -2.00
CA VAL A 84 -10.21 2.72 -2.92
C VAL A 84 -11.47 2.79 -2.07
N ARG A 85 -12.20 3.90 -2.19
CA ARG A 85 -13.42 4.11 -1.43
C ARG A 85 -14.60 3.34 -2.04
N ARG A 86 -14.66 3.30 -3.37
CA ARG A 86 -15.74 2.61 -4.09
C ARG A 86 -15.23 2.19 -5.47
N LYS A 87 -15.43 0.95 -5.81
CA LYS A 87 -15.08 0.47 -7.15
C LYS A 87 -16.20 0.74 -8.15
N ALA A 88 -15.84 1.02 -9.39
CA ALA A 88 -16.79 1.30 -10.46
C ALA A 88 -17.75 0.14 -10.72
N SER A 89 -17.32 -1.08 -10.39
CA SER A 89 -18.12 -2.30 -10.58
C SER A 89 -19.12 -2.57 -9.45
N GLU A 90 -19.15 -1.76 -8.42
CA GLU A 90 -20.06 -1.94 -7.26
C GLU A 90 -21.30 -1.06 -7.35
#